data_a14a93add7c59dd8a77d12dd6a4895a0
#
_entry.id   a14a93add7c59dd8a77d12dd6a4895a0
#
_cell.length_a   1.000
_cell.length_b   1.000
_cell.length_c   1.000
_cell.angle_alpha   90.00
_cell.angle_beta   90.00
_cell.angle_gamma   90.00
#
_symmetry.space_group_name_H-M   'P 1'
#
loop_
_entity.id
_entity.type
_entity.pdbx_description
1 polymer ?
#
loop_
_entity_poly.entity_id
_entity_poly.type
_entity_poly.pdbx_seq_one_letter_code
_entity_poly.pdbx_strand_id
1 'polypeptide(L)'
;DDAAFGGEPQVARRVLADTRGGVAALAAGGLTPGARQSGPDRDLRTLLQGFGALGDDLRYAGSARAGFAEPPGLTPAQPGRRYPALPLAEIARAASWPVVTASAETWDQAGTMLQPVGGMDAIARAFARALGSTIRYQAEVVGIRRVGERARVSWRDRKQGSGHVLDADFVICTIPLPVLKDIESDFPSPVKRAIEAGALAYIPAVKVAFQANRRWWETDQEIYGGISWTSRDITQIWYPSAGLNGDKGILLGAYIWTTSIGRRFAAMSPTRRLAAAIADGERLHPGYAGLVDKGVSVAWSKIPFTGGGWVDWGDPAWRAAYPALMNGHGPVHFAGEHMSYLNSWQEGAVRSAHAVVERIVARGRSRAR
;
A
#
# COMPACT_ATOMS: atom_id res chain seq x y z
N ASP A 1 -17.76 0.98 -8.45
CA ASP A 1 -18.37 0.45 -7.21
C ASP A 1 -19.77 -0.04 -7.51
N ASP A 2 -20.08 -1.32 -7.29
CA ASP A 2 -21.40 -1.91 -7.61
C ASP A 2 -22.55 -1.29 -6.76
N ALA A 3 -22.22 -0.66 -5.65
CA ALA A 3 -23.20 -0.02 -4.74
C ALA A 3 -23.45 1.46 -5.05
N ALA A 4 -22.64 2.06 -5.92
CA ALA A 4 -22.71 3.47 -6.26
C ALA A 4 -22.63 3.68 -7.76
N PHE A 5 -23.14 4.80 -8.25
CA PHE A 5 -23.10 5.24 -9.66
C PHE A 5 -23.77 4.24 -10.64
N GLY A 6 -24.71 3.41 -10.15
CA GLY A 6 -25.32 2.35 -10.96
C GLY A 6 -24.34 1.26 -11.42
N GLY A 7 -23.20 1.14 -10.76
CA GLY A 7 -22.11 0.24 -11.14
C GLY A 7 -21.17 0.79 -12.23
N GLU A 8 -21.43 1.99 -12.73
CA GLU A 8 -20.60 2.59 -13.78
C GLU A 8 -19.27 3.13 -13.23
N PRO A 9 -18.14 2.88 -13.91
CA PRO A 9 -16.85 3.45 -13.54
C PRO A 9 -16.87 4.98 -13.57
N GLN A 10 -16.24 5.60 -12.59
CA GLN A 10 -16.08 7.06 -12.52
C GLN A 10 -14.60 7.43 -12.47
N VAL A 11 -14.24 8.52 -13.16
CA VAL A 11 -12.89 9.09 -13.06
C VAL A 11 -12.70 9.70 -11.68
N ALA A 12 -11.66 9.28 -10.94
CA ALA A 12 -11.42 9.72 -9.56
C ALA A 12 -11.37 11.25 -9.41
N ARG A 13 -10.77 11.96 -10.37
CA ARG A 13 -10.74 13.43 -10.41
C ARG A 13 -12.13 14.04 -10.43
N ARG A 14 -13.09 13.45 -11.18
CA ARG A 14 -14.48 13.89 -11.23
C ARG A 14 -15.14 13.73 -9.85
N VAL A 15 -15.03 12.53 -9.29
CA VAL A 15 -15.62 12.23 -7.96
C VAL A 15 -15.03 13.15 -6.90
N LEU A 16 -13.72 13.41 -6.91
CA LEU A 16 -13.07 14.35 -5.98
C LEU A 16 -13.58 15.79 -6.13
N ALA A 17 -13.69 16.28 -7.36
CA ALA A 17 -14.20 17.62 -7.61
C ALA A 17 -15.66 17.77 -7.15
N ASP A 18 -16.49 16.78 -7.46
CA ASP A 18 -17.91 16.77 -7.09
C ASP A 18 -18.09 16.59 -5.58
N THR A 19 -17.23 15.83 -4.89
CA THR A 19 -17.19 15.76 -3.43
C THR A 19 -16.90 17.13 -2.82
N ARG A 20 -15.85 17.80 -3.27
CA ARG A 20 -15.48 19.13 -2.78
C ARG A 20 -16.61 20.14 -3.00
N GLY A 21 -17.23 20.11 -4.19
CA GLY A 21 -18.36 20.98 -4.52
C GLY A 21 -19.57 20.70 -3.66
N GLY A 22 -19.96 19.45 -3.51
CA GLY A 22 -21.11 19.04 -2.70
C GLY A 22 -20.95 19.37 -1.20
N VAL A 23 -19.77 19.08 -0.63
CA VAL A 23 -19.45 19.40 0.77
C VAL A 23 -19.41 20.91 1.00
N ALA A 24 -18.80 21.67 0.08
CA ALA A 24 -18.78 23.14 0.16
C ALA A 24 -20.18 23.74 0.10
N ALA A 25 -21.05 23.22 -0.77
CA ALA A 25 -22.45 23.67 -0.86
C ALA A 25 -23.24 23.35 0.42
N LEU A 26 -23.04 22.17 1.04
CA LEU A 26 -23.63 21.85 2.34
C LEU A 26 -23.14 22.81 3.44
N ALA A 27 -21.85 23.07 3.51
CA ALA A 27 -21.26 24.00 4.47
C ALA A 27 -21.80 25.43 4.26
N ALA A 28 -21.97 25.86 3.00
CA ALA A 28 -22.53 27.17 2.64
C ALA A 28 -24.01 27.31 2.99
N GLY A 29 -24.77 26.19 3.08
CA GLY A 29 -26.17 26.19 3.51
C GLY A 29 -26.37 26.68 4.95
N GLY A 30 -25.34 26.68 5.78
CA GLY A 30 -25.35 27.28 7.11
C GLY A 30 -25.08 28.80 7.13
N LEU A 31 -24.71 29.40 6.01
CA LEU A 31 -24.49 30.83 5.89
C LEU A 31 -25.84 31.55 5.64
N THR A 32 -26.08 32.60 6.38
CA THR A 32 -27.34 33.38 6.24
C THR A 32 -27.38 34.00 4.83
N PRO A 33 -28.48 33.78 4.04
CA PRO A 33 -28.68 34.51 2.81
C PRO A 33 -28.75 36.01 3.07
N GLY A 34 -27.89 36.79 2.42
CA GLY A 34 -27.84 38.24 2.61
C GLY A 34 -26.92 38.73 3.74
N ALA A 35 -26.17 37.83 4.43
CA ALA A 35 -25.13 38.22 5.37
C ALA A 35 -24.12 39.20 4.71
N ARG A 36 -23.77 40.24 5.45
CA ARG A 36 -22.99 41.41 5.00
C ARG A 36 -21.78 41.02 4.16
N GLN A 37 -21.50 41.81 3.11
CA GLN A 37 -20.34 41.65 2.22
C GLN A 37 -18.99 41.94 2.90
N SER A 38 -18.93 41.91 4.23
CA SER A 38 -17.74 42.21 5.02
C SER A 38 -17.68 41.33 6.27
N GLY A 39 -16.46 40.99 6.71
CA GLY A 39 -16.20 40.18 7.90
C GLY A 39 -16.07 38.67 7.62
N PRO A 40 -16.03 37.84 8.69
CA PRO A 40 -15.77 36.39 8.61
C PRO A 40 -16.64 35.61 7.63
N ASP A 41 -17.93 36.00 7.53
CA ASP A 41 -18.90 35.34 6.62
C ASP A 41 -18.52 35.55 5.14
N ARG A 42 -17.99 36.73 4.80
CA ARG A 42 -17.48 36.99 3.43
C ARG A 42 -16.27 36.12 3.11
N ASP A 43 -15.33 36.04 4.05
CA ASP A 43 -14.10 35.29 3.87
C ASP A 43 -14.40 33.80 3.76
N LEU A 44 -15.30 33.28 4.60
CA LEU A 44 -15.78 31.89 4.52
C LEU A 44 -16.51 31.63 3.20
N ARG A 45 -17.36 32.55 2.74
CA ARG A 45 -18.02 32.43 1.42
C ARG A 45 -17.00 32.33 0.31
N THR A 46 -16.01 33.22 0.28
CA THR A 46 -14.93 33.22 -0.73
C THR A 46 -14.14 31.93 -0.69
N LEU A 47 -13.82 31.43 0.51
CA LEU A 47 -13.14 30.16 0.68
C LEU A 47 -13.96 29.01 0.10
N LEU A 48 -15.24 28.91 0.45
CA LEU A 48 -16.12 27.82 -0.02
C LEU A 48 -16.34 27.88 -1.52
N GLN A 49 -16.49 29.07 -2.11
CA GLN A 49 -16.57 29.25 -3.55
C GLN A 49 -15.29 28.77 -4.23
N GLY A 50 -14.12 29.16 -3.73
CA GLY A 50 -12.84 28.73 -4.26
C GLY A 50 -12.60 27.23 -4.07
N PHE A 51 -12.84 26.69 -2.88
CA PHE A 51 -12.65 25.28 -2.55
C PHE A 51 -13.59 24.37 -3.36
N GLY A 52 -14.90 24.68 -3.36
CA GLY A 52 -15.93 23.86 -3.99
C GLY A 52 -16.23 24.22 -5.43
N ALA A 53 -15.65 25.27 -5.99
CA ALA A 53 -16.02 25.84 -7.28
C ALA A 53 -17.52 26.15 -7.36
N LEU A 54 -18.08 26.78 -6.28
CA LEU A 54 -19.49 27.15 -6.20
C LEU A 54 -19.78 28.38 -7.05
N GLY A 55 -21.02 28.46 -7.55
CA GLY A 55 -21.57 29.68 -8.14
C GLY A 55 -21.77 30.80 -7.12
N ASP A 56 -22.19 31.97 -7.61
CA ASP A 56 -22.49 33.14 -6.73
C ASP A 56 -23.66 32.87 -5.78
N ASP A 57 -24.53 31.95 -6.16
CA ASP A 57 -25.64 31.43 -5.35
C ASP A 57 -25.21 30.39 -4.29
N LEU A 58 -23.91 30.13 -4.19
CA LEU A 58 -23.28 29.10 -3.30
C LEU A 58 -23.72 27.65 -3.61
N ARG A 59 -24.29 27.42 -4.79
CA ARG A 59 -24.63 26.06 -5.24
C ARG A 59 -23.52 25.46 -6.07
N TYR A 60 -23.44 24.13 -6.04
CA TYR A 60 -22.55 23.35 -6.90
C TYR A 60 -23.36 22.77 -8.07
N ALA A 61 -22.99 23.14 -9.28
CA ALA A 61 -23.60 22.66 -10.53
C ALA A 61 -22.62 21.89 -11.42
N GLY A 62 -21.55 21.38 -10.86
CA GLY A 62 -20.42 20.81 -11.57
C GLY A 62 -19.35 21.86 -11.90
N SER A 63 -18.14 21.43 -12.15
CA SER A 63 -17.01 22.32 -12.44
C SER A 63 -16.09 21.77 -13.53
N ALA A 64 -15.28 22.65 -14.13
CA ALA A 64 -14.23 22.24 -15.06
C ALA A 64 -13.16 21.32 -14.40
N ARG A 65 -13.06 21.35 -13.06
CA ARG A 65 -12.17 20.44 -12.31
C ARG A 65 -12.63 18.98 -12.40
N ALA A 66 -13.93 18.75 -12.59
CA ALA A 66 -14.50 17.41 -12.79
C ALA A 66 -14.22 16.87 -14.21
N GLY A 67 -13.85 17.75 -15.13
CA GLY A 67 -13.66 17.44 -16.54
C GLY A 67 -14.87 17.80 -17.40
N PHE A 68 -14.82 17.35 -18.64
CA PHE A 68 -15.81 17.64 -19.67
C PHE A 68 -16.33 16.34 -20.30
N ALA A 69 -17.62 16.24 -20.48
CA ALA A 69 -18.23 15.21 -21.32
C ALA A 69 -17.94 15.45 -22.80
N GLU A 70 -17.86 16.73 -23.18
CA GLU A 70 -17.42 17.19 -24.49
C GLU A 70 -16.36 18.26 -24.27
N PRO A 71 -15.09 18.01 -24.56
CA PRO A 71 -14.01 18.98 -24.39
C PRO A 71 -14.29 20.31 -25.11
N PRO A 72 -13.85 21.46 -24.60
CA PRO A 72 -13.95 22.72 -25.31
C PRO A 72 -13.09 22.66 -26.59
N GLY A 73 -13.61 23.29 -27.65
CA GLY A 73 -12.90 23.47 -28.90
C GLY A 73 -11.93 24.66 -28.86
N LEU A 74 -11.42 25.03 -30.03
CA LEU A 74 -10.40 26.09 -30.17
C LEU A 74 -10.97 27.50 -30.17
N THR A 75 -12.30 27.66 -30.21
CA THR A 75 -12.93 28.96 -30.30
C THR A 75 -13.96 29.17 -29.18
N PRO A 76 -14.28 30.41 -28.81
CA PRO A 76 -15.33 30.73 -27.82
C PRO A 76 -16.72 30.16 -28.18
N ALA A 77 -16.98 29.88 -29.46
CA ALA A 77 -18.22 29.26 -29.89
C ALA A 77 -18.34 27.78 -29.55
N GLN A 78 -17.27 27.17 -29.02
CA GLN A 78 -17.18 25.77 -28.65
C GLN A 78 -16.75 25.64 -27.18
N PRO A 79 -17.58 26.07 -26.20
CA PRO A 79 -17.19 26.12 -24.81
C PRO A 79 -17.07 24.73 -24.13
N GLY A 80 -17.42 23.66 -24.88
CA GLY A 80 -17.53 22.32 -24.33
C GLY A 80 -18.72 22.13 -23.41
N ARG A 81 -18.93 20.88 -22.98
CA ARG A 81 -20.00 20.51 -22.05
C ARG A 81 -19.39 19.78 -20.84
N ARG A 82 -19.47 20.41 -19.67
CA ARG A 82 -19.01 19.80 -18.41
C ARG A 82 -19.84 18.57 -18.08
N TYR A 83 -19.26 17.65 -17.32
CA TYR A 83 -20.04 16.59 -16.69
C TYR A 83 -21.09 17.21 -15.74
N PRO A 84 -22.32 16.68 -15.70
CA PRO A 84 -23.25 16.99 -14.63
C PRO A 84 -22.65 16.56 -13.28
N ALA A 85 -22.94 17.32 -12.23
CA ALA A 85 -22.48 16.99 -10.88
C ALA A 85 -23.03 15.64 -10.44
N LEU A 86 -22.16 14.80 -9.86
CA LEU A 86 -22.56 13.56 -9.20
C LEU A 86 -23.28 13.91 -7.89
N PRO A 87 -24.42 13.27 -7.59
CA PRO A 87 -25.09 13.48 -6.30
C PRO A 87 -24.18 13.06 -5.14
N LEU A 88 -24.04 13.93 -4.13
CA LEU A 88 -23.19 13.65 -2.96
C LEU A 88 -23.62 12.36 -2.24
N ALA A 89 -24.91 12.04 -2.23
CA ALA A 89 -25.43 10.80 -1.68
C ALA A 89 -24.94 9.55 -2.43
N GLU A 90 -24.74 9.64 -3.74
CA GLU A 90 -24.14 8.56 -4.54
C GLU A 90 -22.65 8.39 -4.20
N ILE A 91 -21.93 9.51 -4.11
CA ILE A 91 -20.51 9.51 -3.73
C ILE A 91 -20.33 8.89 -2.35
N ALA A 92 -21.18 9.24 -1.38
CA ALA A 92 -21.12 8.72 -0.01
C ALA A 92 -21.37 7.20 0.08
N ARG A 93 -22.05 6.61 -0.89
CA ARG A 93 -22.27 5.15 -0.96
C ARG A 93 -21.06 4.38 -1.51
N ALA A 94 -20.14 5.04 -2.17
CA ALA A 94 -18.96 4.39 -2.76
C ALA A 94 -18.00 3.91 -1.66
N ALA A 95 -17.95 2.61 -1.39
CA ALA A 95 -17.17 2.01 -0.30
C ALA A 95 -15.65 2.27 -0.41
N SER A 96 -15.12 2.38 -1.63
CA SER A 96 -13.71 2.69 -1.89
C SER A 96 -13.36 4.17 -1.71
N TRP A 97 -14.34 5.05 -1.65
CA TRP A 97 -14.14 6.50 -1.72
C TRP A 97 -13.29 7.07 -0.56
N PRO A 98 -13.49 6.68 0.73
CA PRO A 98 -12.63 7.18 1.80
C PRO A 98 -11.14 6.86 1.59
N VAL A 99 -10.82 5.68 1.01
CA VAL A 99 -9.45 5.30 0.70
C VAL A 99 -8.90 6.11 -0.47
N VAL A 100 -9.69 6.29 -1.53
CA VAL A 100 -9.29 7.05 -2.73
C VAL A 100 -9.01 8.51 -2.40
N THR A 101 -9.84 9.14 -1.57
CA THR A 101 -9.66 10.55 -1.19
C THR A 101 -8.49 10.77 -0.23
N ALA A 102 -8.27 9.85 0.70
CA ALA A 102 -7.26 9.99 1.74
C ALA A 102 -5.86 9.52 1.31
N SER A 103 -5.77 8.53 0.41
CA SER A 103 -4.50 7.86 0.12
C SER A 103 -3.39 8.78 -0.39
N ALA A 104 -3.73 9.83 -1.14
CA ALA A 104 -2.74 10.79 -1.65
C ALA A 104 -2.37 11.90 -0.65
N GLU A 105 -3.13 12.01 0.45
CA GLU A 105 -2.98 13.07 1.46
C GLU A 105 -2.39 12.53 2.77
N THR A 106 -2.13 11.23 2.87
CA THR A 106 -1.48 10.64 4.04
C THR A 106 -0.01 11.07 4.11
N TRP A 107 0.46 11.35 5.33
CA TRP A 107 1.79 11.92 5.57
C TRP A 107 2.96 11.05 5.08
N ASP A 108 2.73 9.76 4.91
CA ASP A 108 3.69 8.76 4.45
C ASP A 108 3.62 8.50 2.94
N GLN A 109 2.74 9.21 2.21
CA GLN A 109 2.63 9.14 0.75
C GLN A 109 3.37 10.31 0.12
N ALA A 110 4.34 10.00 -0.74
CA ALA A 110 5.02 11.02 -1.53
C ALA A 110 4.26 11.26 -2.84
N GLY A 111 4.04 12.52 -3.22
CA GLY A 111 3.40 12.88 -4.49
C GLY A 111 4.16 12.37 -5.72
N THR A 112 5.49 12.23 -5.60
CA THR A 112 6.36 11.60 -6.60
C THR A 112 7.01 10.37 -5.99
N MET A 113 6.61 9.18 -6.42
CA MET A 113 7.26 7.93 -6.04
C MET A 113 8.17 7.44 -7.15
N LEU A 114 9.43 7.17 -6.81
CA LEU A 114 10.41 6.60 -7.72
C LEU A 114 10.50 5.08 -7.52
N GLN A 115 10.86 4.38 -8.59
CA GLN A 115 11.11 2.95 -8.54
C GLN A 115 12.40 2.62 -9.33
N PRO A 116 13.15 1.58 -8.96
CA PRO A 116 14.33 1.17 -9.71
C PRO A 116 13.98 0.68 -11.10
N VAL A 117 14.77 1.06 -12.09
CA VAL A 117 14.70 0.46 -13.43
C VAL A 117 15.06 -1.03 -13.33
N GLY A 118 14.24 -1.89 -13.92
CA GLY A 118 14.42 -3.34 -13.90
C GLY A 118 13.79 -4.08 -12.72
N GLY A 119 13.05 -3.36 -11.85
CA GLY A 119 12.26 -3.96 -10.76
C GLY A 119 12.77 -3.66 -9.36
N MET A 120 11.89 -3.83 -8.38
CA MET A 120 12.17 -3.49 -6.96
C MET A 120 13.26 -4.35 -6.32
N ASP A 121 13.54 -5.55 -6.83
CA ASP A 121 14.63 -6.40 -6.36
C ASP A 121 16.03 -5.83 -6.68
N ALA A 122 16.13 -4.81 -7.53
CA ALA A 122 17.37 -4.09 -7.79
C ALA A 122 17.96 -3.50 -6.50
N ILE A 123 17.12 -3.12 -5.52
CA ILE A 123 17.56 -2.63 -4.20
C ILE A 123 18.27 -3.76 -3.44
N ALA A 124 17.62 -4.93 -3.31
CA ALA A 124 18.21 -6.09 -2.64
C ALA A 124 19.51 -6.55 -3.34
N ARG A 125 19.55 -6.54 -4.67
CA ARG A 125 20.76 -6.86 -5.45
C ARG A 125 21.88 -5.84 -5.23
N ALA A 126 21.56 -4.56 -5.03
CA ALA A 126 22.55 -3.54 -4.71
C ALA A 126 23.20 -3.80 -3.34
N PHE A 127 22.41 -4.11 -2.32
CA PHE A 127 22.92 -4.53 -1.02
C PHE A 127 23.78 -5.81 -1.14
N ALA A 128 23.32 -6.80 -1.90
CA ALA A 128 24.07 -8.04 -2.10
C ALA A 128 25.46 -7.79 -2.72
N ARG A 129 25.53 -6.89 -3.71
CA ARG A 129 26.83 -6.50 -4.30
C ARG A 129 27.73 -5.77 -3.30
N ALA A 130 27.18 -4.86 -2.52
CA ALA A 130 27.96 -4.08 -1.56
C ALA A 130 28.49 -4.93 -0.39
N LEU A 131 27.71 -5.89 0.08
CA LEU A 131 28.05 -6.73 1.23
C LEU A 131 28.84 -8.00 0.86
N GLY A 132 28.72 -8.47 -0.37
CA GLY A 132 29.51 -9.59 -0.90
C GLY A 132 29.48 -10.85 -0.02
N SER A 133 30.65 -11.34 0.38
CA SER A 133 30.81 -12.56 1.18
C SER A 133 30.31 -12.45 2.64
N THR A 134 29.96 -11.24 3.10
CA THR A 134 29.33 -11.06 4.42
C THR A 134 27.97 -11.74 4.48
N ILE A 135 27.28 -11.88 3.33
CA ILE A 135 25.98 -12.54 3.25
C ILE A 135 26.19 -14.04 3.09
N ARG A 136 25.59 -14.81 4.00
CA ARG A 136 25.54 -16.27 3.90
C ARG A 136 24.17 -16.69 3.37
N TYR A 137 24.13 -17.06 2.10
CA TYR A 137 22.92 -17.60 1.47
C TYR A 137 22.69 -19.07 1.85
N GLN A 138 21.46 -19.55 1.64
CA GLN A 138 21.02 -20.92 1.95
C GLN A 138 21.12 -21.30 3.44
N ALA A 139 21.28 -20.29 4.32
CA ALA A 139 21.35 -20.47 5.76
C ALA A 139 19.96 -20.25 6.38
N GLU A 140 19.19 -21.30 6.53
CA GLU A 140 17.86 -21.28 7.15
C GLU A 140 17.99 -21.27 8.66
N VAL A 141 17.65 -20.14 9.30
CA VAL A 141 17.67 -20.03 10.77
C VAL A 141 16.56 -20.90 11.35
N VAL A 142 16.93 -21.79 12.28
CA VAL A 142 16.04 -22.74 12.94
C VAL A 142 15.99 -22.53 14.45
N GLY A 143 16.90 -21.73 15.03
CA GLY A 143 16.90 -21.44 16.46
C GLY A 143 17.63 -20.16 16.80
N ILE A 144 17.12 -19.42 17.79
CA ILE A 144 17.74 -18.23 18.38
C ILE A 144 17.63 -18.32 19.89
N ARG A 145 18.78 -18.36 20.59
CA ARG A 145 18.83 -18.52 22.05
C ARG A 145 19.83 -17.55 22.68
N ARG A 146 19.60 -17.17 23.89
CA ARG A 146 20.58 -16.48 24.72
C ARG A 146 21.53 -17.49 25.37
N VAL A 147 22.83 -17.20 25.37
CA VAL A 147 23.86 -18.01 26.04
C VAL A 147 24.74 -17.08 26.89
N GLY A 148 24.39 -16.94 28.16
CA GLY A 148 24.98 -15.91 29.02
C GLY A 148 24.70 -14.52 28.50
N GLU A 149 25.75 -13.73 28.21
CA GLU A 149 25.66 -12.38 27.65
C GLU A 149 25.72 -12.36 26.11
N ARG A 150 25.79 -13.52 25.48
CA ARG A 150 25.85 -13.68 24.01
C ARG A 150 24.58 -14.33 23.48
N ALA A 151 24.39 -14.28 22.19
CA ALA A 151 23.31 -14.96 21.48
C ALA A 151 23.87 -16.08 20.60
N ARG A 152 23.13 -17.17 20.52
CA ARG A 152 23.40 -18.32 19.66
C ARG A 152 22.33 -18.40 18.59
N VAL A 153 22.77 -18.45 17.33
CA VAL A 153 21.91 -18.67 16.15
C VAL A 153 22.22 -20.06 15.60
N SER A 154 21.21 -20.92 15.58
CA SER A 154 21.28 -22.24 14.92
C SER A 154 20.65 -22.12 13.53
N TRP A 155 21.32 -22.66 12.52
CA TRP A 155 20.85 -22.61 11.14
C TRP A 155 21.18 -23.89 10.41
N ARG A 156 20.41 -24.20 9.37
CA ARG A 156 20.58 -25.35 8.50
C ARG A 156 21.00 -24.88 7.11
N ASP A 157 22.03 -25.51 6.55
CA ASP A 157 22.36 -25.33 5.14
C ASP A 157 21.32 -26.06 4.29
N ARG A 158 20.59 -25.32 3.48
CA ARG A 158 19.52 -25.88 2.64
C ARG A 158 20.02 -26.72 1.47
N LYS A 159 21.26 -26.59 1.07
CA LYS A 159 21.87 -27.42 0.01
C LYS A 159 22.40 -28.73 0.56
N GLN A 160 23.09 -28.66 1.71
CA GLN A 160 23.78 -29.81 2.31
C GLN A 160 22.96 -30.52 3.39
N GLY A 161 21.94 -29.86 3.93
CA GLY A 161 21.14 -30.36 5.04
C GLY A 161 21.87 -30.33 6.40
N SER A 162 23.12 -29.87 6.44
CA SER A 162 23.92 -29.82 7.65
C SER A 162 23.48 -28.71 8.61
N GLY A 163 23.50 -29.01 9.91
CA GLY A 163 23.24 -28.04 10.98
C GLY A 163 24.52 -27.30 11.37
N HIS A 164 24.36 -26.00 11.67
CA HIS A 164 25.45 -25.11 12.07
C HIS A 164 25.00 -24.23 13.23
N VAL A 165 25.97 -23.71 13.97
CA VAL A 165 25.78 -22.80 15.09
C VAL A 165 26.74 -21.61 14.96
N LEU A 166 26.26 -20.43 15.33
CA LEU A 166 27.06 -19.20 15.40
C LEU A 166 26.74 -18.50 16.73
N ASP A 167 27.77 -18.22 17.51
CA ASP A 167 27.68 -17.39 18.72
C ASP A 167 28.13 -15.96 18.38
N ALA A 168 27.31 -14.98 18.78
CA ALA A 168 27.55 -13.56 18.52
C ALA A 168 27.29 -12.74 19.80
N ASP A 169 27.98 -11.60 19.92
CA ASP A 169 27.77 -10.69 21.05
C ASP A 169 26.40 -9.99 20.96
N PHE A 170 25.90 -9.77 19.75
CA PHE A 170 24.58 -9.25 19.46
C PHE A 170 23.97 -9.92 18.24
N VAL A 171 22.66 -10.06 18.22
CA VAL A 171 21.86 -10.51 17.07
C VAL A 171 20.79 -9.45 16.76
N ILE A 172 20.71 -9.04 15.51
CA ILE A 172 19.60 -8.25 14.99
C ILE A 172 18.72 -9.20 14.17
N CYS A 173 17.57 -9.55 14.72
CA CYS A 173 16.59 -10.40 14.07
C CYS A 173 15.66 -9.54 13.19
N THR A 174 15.73 -9.74 11.88
CA THR A 174 14.85 -9.06 10.91
C THR A 174 13.85 -10.02 10.27
N ILE A 175 13.72 -11.23 10.84
CA ILE A 175 12.82 -12.28 10.35
C ILE A 175 11.38 -11.81 10.54
N PRO A 176 10.52 -11.89 9.50
CA PRO A 176 9.10 -11.55 9.62
C PRO A 176 8.41 -12.35 10.73
N LEU A 177 7.55 -11.70 11.51
CA LEU A 177 6.93 -12.30 12.68
C LEU A 177 6.14 -13.59 12.39
N PRO A 178 5.44 -13.76 11.24
CA PRO A 178 4.80 -15.02 10.88
C PRO A 178 5.77 -16.21 10.72
N VAL A 179 7.03 -15.93 10.38
CA VAL A 179 8.09 -16.92 10.25
C VAL A 179 8.77 -17.13 11.60
N LEU A 180 9.04 -16.04 12.31
CA LEU A 180 9.76 -16.06 13.59
C LEU A 180 9.00 -16.84 14.67
N LYS A 181 7.66 -16.82 14.68
CA LYS A 181 6.84 -17.55 15.65
C LYS A 181 7.10 -19.08 15.67
N ASP A 182 7.54 -19.62 14.54
CA ASP A 182 7.80 -21.06 14.36
C ASP A 182 9.29 -21.43 14.54
N ILE A 183 10.16 -20.44 14.80
CA ILE A 183 11.59 -20.64 15.07
C ILE A 183 11.78 -20.91 16.57
N GLU A 184 12.56 -21.94 16.87
CA GLU A 184 12.88 -22.31 18.24
C GLU A 184 13.59 -21.16 18.98
N SER A 185 13.08 -20.80 20.15
CA SER A 185 13.66 -19.71 20.94
C SER A 185 13.41 -19.83 22.43
N ASP A 186 14.30 -19.27 23.23
CA ASP A 186 14.17 -19.10 24.67
C ASP A 186 13.59 -17.72 25.06
N PHE A 187 12.94 -17.04 24.12
CA PHE A 187 12.33 -15.75 24.40
C PHE A 187 11.31 -15.83 25.53
N PRO A 188 11.28 -14.83 26.43
CA PRO A 188 10.31 -14.82 27.52
C PRO A 188 8.88 -14.68 26.99
N SER A 189 7.91 -15.12 27.77
CA SER A 189 6.49 -15.15 27.40
C SER A 189 5.96 -13.82 26.85
N PRO A 190 6.33 -12.63 27.36
CA PRO A 190 5.87 -11.38 26.75
C PRO A 190 6.35 -11.18 25.31
N VAL A 191 7.60 -11.55 25.01
CA VAL A 191 8.15 -11.45 23.65
C VAL A 191 7.49 -12.47 22.71
N LYS A 192 7.30 -13.73 23.16
CA LYS A 192 6.59 -14.75 22.38
C LYS A 192 5.16 -14.33 22.04
N ARG A 193 4.42 -13.84 23.03
CA ARG A 193 3.06 -13.31 22.78
C ARG A 193 3.06 -12.13 21.80
N ALA A 194 4.07 -11.27 21.88
CA ALA A 194 4.19 -10.14 20.95
C ALA A 194 4.49 -10.60 19.51
N ILE A 195 5.35 -11.63 19.36
CA ILE A 195 5.62 -12.25 18.04
C ILE A 195 4.35 -12.89 17.48
N GLU A 196 3.61 -13.65 18.27
CA GLU A 196 2.34 -14.28 17.88
C GLU A 196 1.29 -13.23 17.45
N ALA A 197 1.13 -12.19 18.27
CA ALA A 197 0.23 -11.09 18.00
C ALA A 197 0.59 -10.40 16.67
N GLY A 198 1.86 -10.05 16.49
CA GLY A 198 2.33 -9.45 15.25
C GLY A 198 2.18 -10.37 14.04
N ALA A 199 2.42 -11.67 14.20
CA ALA A 199 2.22 -12.66 13.14
C ALA A 199 0.76 -12.69 12.62
N LEU A 200 -0.21 -12.55 13.52
CA LEU A 200 -1.63 -12.48 13.17
C LEU A 200 -2.00 -11.15 12.48
N ALA A 201 -1.24 -10.09 12.74
CA ALA A 201 -1.43 -8.78 12.16
C ALA A 201 -0.84 -8.64 10.74
N TYR A 202 -0.13 -9.66 10.23
CA TYR A 202 0.40 -9.61 8.86
C TYR A 202 -0.70 -9.71 7.82
N ILE A 203 -0.65 -8.79 6.87
CA ILE A 203 -1.59 -8.73 5.76
C ILE A 203 -1.31 -9.86 4.77
N PRO A 204 -2.29 -10.72 4.44
CA PRO A 204 -2.14 -11.79 3.45
C PRO A 204 -2.24 -11.22 2.03
N ALA A 205 -1.34 -10.30 1.69
CA ALA A 205 -1.36 -9.59 0.43
C ALA A 205 -1.25 -10.55 -0.77
N VAL A 206 -2.02 -10.24 -1.83
CA VAL A 206 -1.94 -10.96 -3.11
C VAL A 206 -1.78 -9.93 -4.23
N LYS A 207 -0.87 -10.21 -5.15
CA LYS A 207 -0.71 -9.47 -6.39
C LYS A 207 -0.92 -10.38 -7.58
N VAL A 208 -1.64 -9.88 -8.59
CA VAL A 208 -1.77 -10.51 -9.91
C VAL A 208 -1.30 -9.51 -10.94
N ALA A 209 -0.34 -9.88 -11.76
CA ALA A 209 0.17 -9.04 -12.83
C ALA A 209 -0.07 -9.69 -14.19
N PHE A 210 -0.33 -8.87 -15.20
CA PHE A 210 -0.51 -9.29 -16.58
C PHE A 210 0.39 -8.48 -17.51
N GLN A 211 0.96 -9.16 -18.48
CA GLN A 211 1.49 -8.50 -19.66
C GLN A 211 0.32 -8.18 -20.57
N ALA A 212 0.16 -6.92 -20.94
CA ALA A 212 -0.79 -6.51 -21.96
C ALA A 212 -0.16 -6.61 -23.35
N ASN A 213 -0.96 -7.03 -24.32
CA ASN A 213 -0.53 -7.14 -25.71
C ASN A 213 -0.31 -5.76 -26.38
N ARG A 214 -0.93 -4.70 -25.86
CA ARG A 214 -0.72 -3.28 -26.14
C ARG A 214 -1.04 -2.44 -24.91
N ARG A 215 -0.63 -1.22 -24.88
CA ARG A 215 -0.92 -0.29 -23.78
C ARG A 215 -2.29 0.37 -23.97
N TRP A 216 -3.33 -0.45 -23.96
CA TRP A 216 -4.72 -0.03 -24.22
C TRP A 216 -5.23 1.00 -23.20
N TRP A 217 -4.71 0.97 -21.97
CA TRP A 217 -5.07 1.98 -20.96
C TRP A 217 -4.62 3.40 -21.35
N GLU A 218 -3.53 3.53 -22.14
CA GLU A 218 -3.07 4.81 -22.67
C GLU A 218 -3.85 5.21 -23.94
N THR A 219 -4.01 4.25 -24.87
CA THR A 219 -4.57 4.56 -26.20
C THR A 219 -6.09 4.66 -26.23
N ASP A 220 -6.79 3.86 -25.38
CA ASP A 220 -8.26 3.75 -25.44
C ASP A 220 -8.93 4.44 -24.24
N GLN A 221 -8.20 4.58 -23.10
CA GLN A 221 -8.76 5.08 -21.84
C GLN A 221 -8.08 6.36 -21.36
N GLU A 222 -7.04 6.83 -22.06
CA GLU A 222 -6.25 8.01 -21.68
C GLU A 222 -5.71 7.96 -20.24
N ILE A 223 -5.37 6.75 -19.76
CA ILE A 223 -4.79 6.51 -18.43
C ILE A 223 -3.27 6.43 -18.57
N TYR A 224 -2.55 7.41 -18.05
CA TYR A 224 -1.08 7.50 -18.14
C TYR A 224 -0.38 7.10 -16.84
N GLY A 225 -1.05 6.36 -15.99
CA GLY A 225 -0.63 5.87 -14.68
C GLY A 225 -1.77 5.93 -13.68
N GLY A 226 -1.53 5.47 -12.46
CA GLY A 226 -2.51 5.52 -11.40
C GLY A 226 -3.23 4.20 -11.14
N ILE A 227 -4.36 4.28 -10.48
CA ILE A 227 -5.06 3.13 -9.88
C ILE A 227 -6.54 3.22 -10.17
N SER A 228 -7.12 2.13 -10.69
CA SER A 228 -8.57 1.90 -10.61
C SER A 228 -8.91 1.18 -9.32
N TRP A 229 -9.80 1.77 -8.53
CA TRP A 229 -10.31 1.20 -7.29
C TRP A 229 -11.67 0.57 -7.53
N THR A 230 -11.92 -0.58 -6.93
CA THR A 230 -13.20 -1.31 -7.09
C THR A 230 -13.59 -2.01 -5.81
N SER A 231 -14.91 -2.17 -5.59
CA SER A 231 -15.48 -3.01 -4.53
C SER A 231 -15.38 -4.51 -4.81
N ARG A 232 -14.93 -4.89 -6.02
CA ARG A 232 -14.72 -6.28 -6.40
C ARG A 232 -13.50 -6.85 -5.70
N ASP A 233 -13.38 -8.17 -5.73
CA ASP A 233 -12.34 -8.92 -5.01
C ASP A 233 -10.90 -8.55 -5.40
N ILE A 234 -10.67 -8.10 -6.64
CA ILE A 234 -9.35 -7.61 -7.07
C ILE A 234 -8.92 -6.33 -6.39
N THR A 235 -9.83 -5.59 -5.79
CA THR A 235 -9.70 -4.31 -5.09
C THR A 235 -9.09 -3.19 -5.92
N GLN A 236 -8.07 -3.46 -6.71
CA GLN A 236 -7.33 -2.45 -7.47
C GLN A 236 -6.77 -3.01 -8.78
N ILE A 237 -6.73 -2.15 -9.82
CA ILE A 237 -5.87 -2.33 -11.00
C ILE A 237 -4.87 -1.17 -11.02
N TRP A 238 -3.57 -1.46 -11.16
CA TRP A 238 -2.52 -0.45 -11.25
C TRP A 238 -1.97 -0.39 -12.66
N TYR A 239 -1.95 0.80 -13.24
CA TYR A 239 -1.42 1.07 -14.56
C TYR A 239 -0.01 1.64 -14.46
N PRO A 240 0.99 1.07 -15.17
CA PRO A 240 2.35 1.56 -15.09
C PRO A 240 2.49 2.90 -15.81
N SER A 241 3.18 3.85 -15.18
CA SER A 241 3.66 5.08 -15.83
C SER A 241 5.01 4.88 -16.55
N ALA A 242 5.74 3.80 -16.20
CA ALA A 242 6.99 3.46 -16.88
C ALA A 242 6.72 2.91 -18.28
N GLY A 243 7.60 3.24 -19.24
CA GLY A 243 7.48 2.82 -20.63
C GLY A 243 6.31 3.48 -21.37
N LEU A 244 5.98 4.72 -21.03
CA LEU A 244 4.95 5.53 -21.68
C LEU A 244 5.13 5.52 -23.21
N ASN A 245 4.02 5.40 -23.94
CA ASN A 245 3.97 5.28 -25.40
C ASN A 245 4.71 4.05 -25.97
N GLY A 246 5.09 3.08 -25.14
CA GLY A 246 5.65 1.81 -25.64
C GLY A 246 4.58 0.85 -26.16
N ASP A 247 5.02 -0.20 -26.88
CA ASP A 247 4.10 -1.16 -27.47
C ASP A 247 3.35 -2.01 -26.45
N LYS A 248 4.06 -2.44 -25.40
CA LYS A 248 3.56 -3.35 -24.36
C LYS A 248 3.80 -2.80 -22.94
N GLY A 249 3.14 -3.38 -21.97
CA GLY A 249 3.35 -3.03 -20.57
C GLY A 249 2.90 -4.15 -19.63
N ILE A 250 3.36 -4.06 -18.39
CA ILE A 250 2.91 -4.93 -17.30
C ILE A 250 2.02 -4.11 -16.39
N LEU A 251 0.78 -4.52 -16.23
CA LEU A 251 -0.15 -3.93 -15.26
C LEU A 251 -0.37 -4.88 -14.07
N LEU A 252 -0.69 -4.34 -12.91
CA LEU A 252 -1.23 -5.15 -11.83
C LEU A 252 -2.74 -5.26 -12.04
N GLY A 253 -3.22 -6.46 -12.39
CA GLY A 253 -4.65 -6.74 -12.55
C GLY A 253 -5.37 -7.02 -11.24
N ALA A 254 -4.63 -7.18 -10.13
CA ALA A 254 -5.15 -7.20 -8.77
C ALA A 254 -4.06 -6.82 -7.77
N TYR A 255 -4.42 -6.01 -6.76
CA TYR A 255 -3.61 -5.81 -5.58
C TYR A 255 -4.49 -5.84 -4.34
N ILE A 256 -4.51 -6.99 -3.70
CA ILE A 256 -5.43 -7.33 -2.62
C ILE A 256 -4.68 -7.26 -1.30
N TRP A 257 -5.16 -6.41 -0.40
CA TRP A 257 -4.66 -6.27 0.97
C TRP A 257 -5.74 -6.42 2.05
N THR A 258 -7.02 -6.51 1.66
CA THR A 258 -8.11 -6.83 2.59
C THR A 258 -7.94 -8.25 3.09
N THR A 259 -7.82 -8.42 4.41
CA THR A 259 -7.46 -9.70 5.06
C THR A 259 -8.35 -10.87 4.64
N SER A 260 -9.68 -10.69 4.61
CA SER A 260 -10.62 -11.76 4.23
C SER A 260 -10.46 -12.18 2.77
N ILE A 261 -10.38 -11.21 1.86
CA ILE A 261 -10.21 -11.46 0.42
C ILE A 261 -8.83 -12.05 0.15
N GLY A 262 -7.77 -11.48 0.77
CA GLY A 262 -6.41 -11.96 0.62
C GLY A 262 -6.24 -13.43 1.05
N ARG A 263 -6.85 -13.84 2.17
CA ARG A 263 -6.88 -15.25 2.62
C ARG A 263 -7.59 -16.15 1.61
N ARG A 264 -8.74 -15.72 1.08
CA ARG A 264 -9.50 -16.46 0.06
C ARG A 264 -8.67 -16.64 -1.21
N PHE A 265 -8.06 -15.57 -1.72
CA PHE A 265 -7.20 -15.65 -2.90
C PHE A 265 -5.93 -16.46 -2.66
N ALA A 266 -5.32 -16.38 -1.49
CA ALA A 266 -4.15 -17.20 -1.13
C ALA A 266 -4.47 -18.71 -1.12
N ALA A 267 -5.72 -19.08 -0.83
CA ALA A 267 -6.18 -20.48 -0.89
C ALA A 267 -6.41 -20.99 -2.32
N MET A 268 -6.55 -20.10 -3.31
CA MET A 268 -6.73 -20.47 -4.72
C MET A 268 -5.40 -20.92 -5.34
N SER A 269 -5.49 -21.75 -6.38
CA SER A 269 -4.34 -22.01 -7.27
C SER A 269 -3.95 -20.74 -8.05
N PRO A 270 -2.69 -20.62 -8.51
CA PRO A 270 -2.28 -19.50 -9.38
C PRO A 270 -3.23 -19.29 -10.57
N THR A 271 -3.62 -20.36 -11.26
CA THR A 271 -4.53 -20.30 -12.41
C THR A 271 -5.90 -19.72 -12.03
N ARG A 272 -6.44 -20.12 -10.87
CA ARG A 272 -7.72 -19.59 -10.39
C ARG A 272 -7.63 -18.10 -10.03
N ARG A 273 -6.52 -17.66 -9.46
CA ARG A 273 -6.28 -16.23 -9.17
C ARG A 273 -6.24 -15.39 -10.45
N LEU A 274 -5.56 -15.89 -11.49
CA LEU A 274 -5.52 -15.23 -12.80
C LEU A 274 -6.93 -15.14 -13.42
N ALA A 275 -7.69 -16.24 -13.41
CA ALA A 275 -9.05 -16.26 -13.94
C ALA A 275 -9.98 -15.29 -13.20
N ALA A 276 -9.91 -15.25 -11.87
CA ALA A 276 -10.69 -14.31 -11.05
C ALA A 276 -10.34 -12.85 -11.37
N ALA A 277 -9.04 -12.56 -11.51
CA ALA A 277 -8.59 -11.20 -11.85
C ALA A 277 -9.03 -10.79 -13.27
N ILE A 278 -9.06 -11.70 -14.23
CA ILE A 278 -9.60 -11.43 -15.57
C ILE A 278 -11.11 -11.17 -15.50
N ALA A 279 -11.87 -11.99 -14.78
CA ALA A 279 -13.32 -11.85 -14.67
C ALA A 279 -13.73 -10.51 -14.03
N ASP A 280 -13.03 -10.08 -12.99
CA ASP A 280 -13.28 -8.77 -12.38
C ASP A 280 -12.76 -7.61 -13.26
N GLY A 281 -11.61 -7.79 -13.90
CA GLY A 281 -11.05 -6.82 -14.86
C GLY A 281 -12.00 -6.55 -16.04
N GLU A 282 -12.68 -7.58 -16.54
CA GLU A 282 -13.68 -7.48 -17.60
C GLU A 282 -14.85 -6.57 -17.23
N ARG A 283 -15.19 -6.49 -15.94
CA ARG A 283 -16.25 -5.59 -15.45
C ARG A 283 -15.85 -4.14 -15.39
N LEU A 284 -14.55 -3.85 -15.25
CA LEU A 284 -14.02 -2.50 -15.26
C LEU A 284 -13.68 -2.03 -16.68
N HIS A 285 -13.20 -2.96 -17.50
CA HIS A 285 -12.72 -2.70 -18.86
C HIS A 285 -13.26 -3.78 -19.79
N PRO A 286 -14.38 -3.56 -20.46
CA PRO A 286 -14.95 -4.52 -21.42
C PRO A 286 -13.90 -4.96 -22.47
N GLY A 287 -13.78 -6.25 -22.69
CA GLY A 287 -12.76 -6.82 -23.56
C GLY A 287 -11.39 -7.09 -22.89
N TYR A 288 -11.28 -6.90 -21.56
CA TYR A 288 -10.03 -7.07 -20.80
C TYR A 288 -9.35 -8.41 -21.03
N ALA A 289 -10.13 -9.49 -21.12
CA ALA A 289 -9.59 -10.84 -21.36
C ALA A 289 -8.79 -10.95 -22.67
N GLY A 290 -9.20 -10.21 -23.72
CA GLY A 290 -8.48 -10.13 -24.99
C GLY A 290 -7.30 -9.16 -25.01
N LEU A 291 -7.19 -8.30 -23.99
CA LEU A 291 -6.17 -7.25 -23.90
C LEU A 291 -4.95 -7.70 -23.07
N VAL A 292 -5.07 -8.78 -22.29
CA VAL A 292 -3.99 -9.34 -21.48
C VAL A 292 -3.55 -10.69 -22.04
N ASP A 293 -2.25 -10.95 -22.00
CA ASP A 293 -1.62 -12.14 -22.59
C ASP A 293 -1.12 -13.09 -21.47
N LYS A 294 0.00 -12.77 -20.84
CA LYS A 294 0.64 -13.59 -19.82
C LYS A 294 0.35 -13.06 -18.44
N GLY A 295 0.12 -13.96 -17.49
CA GLY A 295 -0.15 -13.58 -16.12
C GLY A 295 0.71 -14.30 -15.09
N VAL A 296 1.00 -13.63 -13.99
CA VAL A 296 1.64 -14.19 -12.81
C VAL A 296 0.90 -13.74 -11.56
N SER A 297 0.81 -14.62 -10.56
CA SER A 297 0.21 -14.25 -9.28
C SER A 297 1.09 -14.66 -8.10
N VAL A 298 1.18 -13.79 -7.11
CA VAL A 298 1.91 -14.01 -5.87
C VAL A 298 0.97 -13.82 -4.69
N ALA A 299 0.81 -14.88 -3.89
CA ALA A 299 0.18 -14.81 -2.57
C ALA A 299 1.29 -14.78 -1.52
N TRP A 300 1.58 -13.61 -0.97
CA TRP A 300 2.76 -13.38 -0.11
C TRP A 300 2.74 -14.23 1.15
N SER A 301 1.55 -14.56 1.68
CA SER A 301 1.41 -15.48 2.83
C SER A 301 1.82 -16.92 2.53
N LYS A 302 2.01 -17.29 1.25
CA LYS A 302 2.49 -18.61 0.81
C LYS A 302 3.95 -18.62 0.38
N ILE A 303 4.61 -17.46 0.36
CA ILE A 303 6.02 -17.37 0.00
C ILE A 303 6.85 -17.75 1.24
N PRO A 304 7.74 -18.76 1.13
CA PRO A 304 8.63 -19.15 2.21
C PRO A 304 9.46 -17.96 2.71
N PHE A 305 9.67 -17.89 4.04
CA PHE A 305 10.45 -16.85 4.73
C PHE A 305 9.85 -15.44 4.71
N THR A 306 8.66 -15.26 4.13
CA THR A 306 7.94 -13.96 4.11
C THR A 306 6.69 -14.02 4.98
N GLY A 307 5.82 -15.01 4.75
CA GLY A 307 4.62 -15.27 5.56
C GLY A 307 3.50 -14.24 5.43
N GLY A 308 3.67 -13.17 4.65
CA GLY A 308 2.70 -12.08 4.44
C GLY A 308 3.31 -10.93 3.69
N GLY A 309 2.55 -9.87 3.50
CA GLY A 309 2.99 -8.64 2.82
C GLY A 309 3.73 -7.69 3.76
N TRP A 310 3.09 -7.31 4.85
CA TRP A 310 3.59 -6.41 5.90
C TRP A 310 2.74 -6.56 7.16
N VAL A 311 3.18 -5.96 8.29
CA VAL A 311 2.39 -5.92 9.51
C VAL A 311 1.41 -4.74 9.50
N ASP A 312 0.21 -4.93 10.02
CA ASP A 312 -0.75 -3.86 10.30
C ASP A 312 -0.96 -3.69 11.81
N TRP A 313 -0.25 -2.73 12.40
CA TRP A 313 -0.38 -2.37 13.82
C TRP A 313 -1.57 -1.44 14.11
N GLY A 314 -2.55 -1.35 13.20
CA GLY A 314 -3.67 -0.42 13.33
C GLY A 314 -4.58 -0.66 14.53
N ASP A 315 -4.74 -1.91 14.96
CA ASP A 315 -5.53 -2.28 16.12
C ASP A 315 -4.79 -1.94 17.43
N PRO A 316 -5.43 -1.28 18.42
CA PRO A 316 -4.83 -0.99 19.72
C PRO A 316 -4.31 -2.24 20.47
N ALA A 317 -4.97 -3.40 20.31
CA ALA A 317 -4.54 -4.66 20.91
C ALA A 317 -3.16 -5.12 20.38
N TRP A 318 -2.89 -4.87 19.09
CA TRP A 318 -1.59 -5.16 18.47
C TRP A 318 -0.51 -4.20 18.95
N ARG A 319 -0.86 -2.93 19.14
CA ARG A 319 0.07 -1.91 19.68
C ARG A 319 0.58 -2.25 21.07
N ALA A 320 -0.21 -2.94 21.89
CA ALA A 320 0.22 -3.36 23.20
C ALA A 320 1.38 -4.38 23.16
N ALA A 321 1.54 -5.12 22.07
CA ALA A 321 2.62 -6.08 21.88
C ALA A 321 3.97 -5.42 21.48
N TYR A 322 3.92 -4.29 20.79
CA TYR A 322 5.08 -3.62 20.21
C TYR A 322 6.20 -3.29 21.22
N PRO A 323 5.92 -2.78 22.45
CA PRO A 323 6.97 -2.47 23.44
C PRO A 323 7.83 -3.67 23.83
N ALA A 324 7.26 -4.88 23.88
CA ALA A 324 8.02 -6.09 24.22
C ALA A 324 9.06 -6.43 23.14
N LEU A 325 8.72 -6.24 21.86
CA LEU A 325 9.66 -6.40 20.75
C LEU A 325 10.70 -5.28 20.71
N MET A 326 10.31 -4.04 21.00
CA MET A 326 11.24 -2.90 21.05
C MET A 326 12.33 -3.07 22.11
N ASN A 327 12.02 -3.67 23.25
CA ASN A 327 12.99 -3.93 24.33
C ASN A 327 13.95 -5.06 23.97
N GLY A 328 13.58 -5.96 23.05
CA GLY A 328 14.37 -7.13 22.69
C GLY A 328 14.49 -8.16 23.82
N HIS A 329 15.48 -9.05 23.73
CA HIS A 329 15.79 -10.04 24.76
C HIS A 329 17.31 -10.16 24.95
N GLY A 330 17.85 -9.46 25.94
CA GLY A 330 19.31 -9.45 26.20
C GLY A 330 20.12 -9.00 24.97
N PRO A 331 20.93 -9.88 24.37
CA PRO A 331 21.72 -9.56 23.15
C PRO A 331 20.90 -9.63 21.85
N VAL A 332 19.65 -10.08 21.90
CA VAL A 332 18.79 -10.20 20.70
C VAL A 332 17.90 -8.97 20.57
N HIS A 333 17.99 -8.31 19.43
CA HIS A 333 17.21 -7.14 19.05
C HIS A 333 16.38 -7.44 17.82
N PHE A 334 15.22 -6.78 17.70
CA PHE A 334 14.34 -6.92 16.53
C PHE A 334 14.40 -5.66 15.66
N ALA A 335 14.44 -5.84 14.33
CA ALA A 335 14.32 -4.79 13.35
C ALA A 335 13.53 -5.30 12.13
N GLY A 336 13.11 -4.41 11.27
CA GLY A 336 12.26 -4.69 10.11
C GLY A 336 11.16 -3.63 10.01
N GLU A 337 10.35 -3.64 8.94
CA GLU A 337 9.24 -2.70 8.80
C GLU A 337 8.23 -2.84 9.96
N HIS A 338 8.05 -4.06 10.47
CA HIS A 338 7.20 -4.37 11.63
C HIS A 338 7.68 -3.74 12.95
N MET A 339 8.88 -3.20 12.98
CA MET A 339 9.45 -2.44 14.10
C MET A 339 9.44 -0.94 13.86
N SER A 340 8.55 -0.45 13.00
CA SER A 340 8.43 0.96 12.64
C SER A 340 6.97 1.37 12.50
N TYR A 341 6.66 2.65 12.74
CA TYR A 341 5.37 3.27 12.38
C TYR A 341 5.22 3.51 10.87
N LEU A 342 6.29 3.32 10.10
CA LEU A 342 6.28 3.26 8.64
C LEU A 342 6.21 1.80 8.17
N ASN A 343 5.28 1.03 8.73
CA ASN A 343 4.99 -0.31 8.27
C ASN A 343 4.61 -0.29 6.77
N SER A 344 4.79 -1.40 6.08
CA SER A 344 4.62 -1.55 4.63
C SER A 344 5.64 -0.81 3.74
N TRP A 345 6.50 0.04 4.30
CA TRP A 345 7.53 0.80 3.58
C TRP A 345 8.94 0.29 3.86
N GLN A 346 9.77 0.26 2.82
CA GLN A 346 11.20 -0.07 2.96
C GLN A 346 11.94 0.91 3.88
N GLU A 347 11.56 2.18 3.85
CA GLU A 347 12.08 3.22 4.75
C GLU A 347 11.90 2.84 6.23
N GLY A 348 10.74 2.27 6.59
CA GLY A 348 10.49 1.79 7.94
C GLY A 348 11.46 0.70 8.37
N ALA A 349 11.77 -0.24 7.47
CA ALA A 349 12.76 -1.28 7.72
C ALA A 349 14.17 -0.70 7.93
N VAL A 350 14.61 0.23 7.08
CA VAL A 350 15.93 0.88 7.17
C VAL A 350 16.04 1.69 8.47
N ARG A 351 15.05 2.50 8.80
CA ARG A 351 15.05 3.31 10.04
C ARG A 351 15.10 2.45 11.29
N SER A 352 14.34 1.36 11.33
CA SER A 352 14.37 0.44 12.47
C SER A 352 15.74 -0.24 12.64
N ALA A 353 16.40 -0.60 11.53
CA ALA A 353 17.74 -1.16 11.54
C ALA A 353 18.77 -0.16 12.09
N HIS A 354 18.75 1.09 11.64
CA HIS A 354 19.61 2.16 12.16
C HIS A 354 19.43 2.35 13.66
N ALA A 355 18.18 2.46 14.13
CA ALA A 355 17.90 2.65 15.55
C ALA A 355 18.41 1.48 16.42
N VAL A 356 18.38 0.26 15.91
CA VAL A 356 18.94 -0.91 16.62
C VAL A 356 20.47 -0.86 16.63
N VAL A 357 21.11 -0.55 15.51
CA VAL A 357 22.59 -0.41 15.44
C VAL A 357 23.08 0.65 16.39
N GLU A 358 22.45 1.81 16.45
CA GLU A 358 22.80 2.90 17.39
C GLU A 358 22.73 2.43 18.86
N ARG A 359 21.67 1.69 19.23
CA ARG A 359 21.53 1.11 20.58
C ARG A 359 22.63 0.09 20.89
N ILE A 360 23.02 -0.74 19.94
CA ILE A 360 24.11 -1.72 20.12
C ILE A 360 25.44 -1.00 20.31
N VAL A 361 25.74 0.00 19.48
CA VAL A 361 26.96 0.80 19.60
C VAL A 361 27.06 1.51 20.97
N ALA A 362 25.97 2.10 21.43
CA ALA A 362 25.91 2.74 22.75
C ALA A 362 26.19 1.75 23.88
N ARG A 363 25.62 0.52 23.83
CA ARG A 363 25.91 -0.54 24.81
C ARG A 363 27.35 -1.04 24.75
N GLY A 364 27.91 -1.19 23.55
CA GLY A 364 29.32 -1.59 23.37
C GLY A 364 30.28 -0.60 24.03
N ARG A 365 30.03 0.69 23.85
CA ARG A 365 30.86 1.75 24.48
C ARG A 365 30.76 1.76 26.01
N SER A 366 29.61 1.46 26.59
CA SER A 366 29.46 1.40 28.05
C SER A 366 30.08 0.15 28.68
N ARG A 367 30.28 -0.94 27.92
CA ARG A 367 31.00 -2.15 28.37
C ARG A 367 32.53 -2.03 28.28
N ALA A 368 33.02 -1.10 27.44
CA ALA A 368 34.45 -0.86 27.25
C ALA A 368 35.04 0.18 28.23
N ARG A 369 34.20 0.81 29.03
CA ARG A 369 34.56 1.68 30.17
C ARG A 369 34.44 0.93 31.47
#